data_d3b5732b7acd07d34cbce3133a427f3a
#
_entry.id   d3b5732b7acd07d34cbce3133a427f3a
#
_cell.length_a   1.000
_cell.length_b   1.000
_cell.length_c   1.000
_cell.angle_alpha   90.00
_cell.angle_beta   90.00
_cell.angle_gamma   90.00
#
_symmetry.space_group_name_H-M   'P 1'
#
loop_
_entity.id
_entity.type
_entity.pdbx_description
1 polymer ?
#
loop_
_entity_poly.entity_id
_entity_poly.type
_entity_poly.pdbx_seq_one_letter_code
_entity_poly.pdbx_strand_id
1 'polypeptide(L)'
;MTPEYSGFLEHSEYAELNQPELITERLTLRHLREADIPDIVESCRDEEILRFTRIPLNYTRADAEDYLLTTARQIAAGQIQRWAIDASGVFAGTIELRLADGTPESPGTRAELGYYAAPKARGKGYMTEALQAVLGYAFDPLGLGLETVRWTALAGNEASERVAVKAGFTGIYDDIDPNSGRPDENGHPVQHRVRRADMTRAQFAALWAN
;
A
#
# COMPACT_ATOMS: atom_id res chain seq x y z
N MET A 1 -24.70 20.73 -19.10
CA MET A 1 -25.09 20.37 -17.72
C MET A 1 -24.18 19.23 -17.31
N THR A 2 -23.09 19.55 -16.64
CA THR A 2 -22.16 18.59 -16.01
C THR A 2 -22.81 18.10 -14.74
N PRO A 3 -22.87 16.80 -14.45
CA PRO A 3 -23.34 16.35 -13.15
C PRO A 3 -22.33 16.77 -12.10
N GLU A 4 -22.79 17.56 -11.13
CA GLU A 4 -22.09 17.80 -9.87
C GLU A 4 -21.95 16.46 -9.16
N TYR A 5 -20.77 15.86 -9.20
CA TYR A 5 -20.38 14.79 -8.30
C TYR A 5 -19.95 15.41 -6.98
N SER A 6 -20.92 15.82 -6.16
CA SER A 6 -20.73 16.07 -4.75
C SER A 6 -21.06 14.79 -3.99
N GLY A 7 -20.08 13.99 -3.70
CA GLY A 7 -20.29 12.78 -2.91
C GLY A 7 -19.00 12.02 -2.72
N PHE A 8 -18.26 12.30 -1.64
CA PHE A 8 -17.44 11.27 -1.04
C PHE A 8 -18.35 10.09 -0.70
N LEU A 9 -17.87 8.87 -0.95
CA LEU A 9 -18.59 7.66 -0.60
C LEU A 9 -19.01 7.74 0.87
N GLU A 10 -20.29 7.63 1.17
CA GLU A 10 -20.77 7.54 2.55
C GLU A 10 -20.28 6.22 3.16
N HIS A 11 -20.25 6.13 4.48
CA HIS A 11 -19.78 4.94 5.22
C HIS A 11 -20.44 3.63 4.74
N SER A 12 -21.67 3.70 4.20
CA SER A 12 -22.41 2.59 3.63
C SER A 12 -21.83 2.08 2.29
N GLU A 13 -21.23 2.94 1.48
CA GLU A 13 -20.66 2.57 0.19
C GLU A 13 -19.31 1.86 0.32
N TYR A 14 -18.54 2.16 1.39
CA TYR A 14 -17.34 1.40 1.73
C TYR A 14 -17.63 -0.02 2.22
N ALA A 15 -18.81 -0.26 2.82
CA ALA A 15 -19.23 -1.59 3.27
C ALA A 15 -19.50 -2.55 2.09
N GLU A 16 -19.72 -2.03 0.89
CA GLU A 16 -19.87 -2.83 -0.34
C GLU A 16 -18.51 -3.17 -1.00
N LEU A 17 -17.42 -2.54 -0.55
CA LEU A 17 -16.09 -2.86 -1.06
C LEU A 17 -15.63 -4.19 -0.45
N ASN A 18 -15.21 -5.13 -1.31
CA ASN A 18 -14.68 -6.43 -0.90
C ASN A 18 -13.26 -6.30 -0.32
N GLN A 19 -13.14 -5.55 0.78
CA GLN A 19 -11.90 -5.32 1.51
C GLN A 19 -12.18 -5.28 3.01
N PRO A 20 -11.74 -6.29 3.78
CA PRO A 20 -11.96 -6.32 5.23
C PRO A 20 -11.06 -5.34 5.98
N GLU A 21 -11.48 -4.93 7.17
CA GLU A 21 -10.57 -4.39 8.15
C GLU A 21 -9.67 -5.49 8.72
N LEU A 22 -8.38 -5.17 8.93
CA LEU A 22 -7.45 -6.08 9.58
C LEU A 22 -7.05 -5.49 10.93
N ILE A 23 -7.24 -6.26 12.00
CA ILE A 23 -6.97 -5.83 13.37
C ILE A 23 -5.74 -6.55 13.89
N THR A 24 -4.81 -5.80 14.47
CA THR A 24 -3.62 -6.31 15.14
C THR A 24 -3.61 -5.89 16.62
N GLU A 25 -2.53 -6.14 17.33
CA GLU A 25 -2.38 -5.72 18.73
C GLU A 25 -2.48 -4.20 18.91
N ARG A 26 -1.89 -3.43 17.97
CA ARG A 26 -1.77 -1.97 18.09
C ARG A 26 -2.44 -1.18 16.98
N LEU A 27 -2.90 -1.86 15.91
CA LEU A 27 -3.34 -1.20 14.69
C LEU A 27 -4.72 -1.69 14.25
N THR A 28 -5.45 -0.79 13.61
CA THR A 28 -6.59 -1.11 12.75
C THR A 28 -6.24 -0.69 11.32
N LEU A 29 -6.16 -1.64 10.41
CA LEU A 29 -6.02 -1.39 8.99
C LEU A 29 -7.43 -1.28 8.42
N ARG A 30 -7.85 -0.09 8.02
CA ARG A 30 -9.21 0.25 7.62
C ARG A 30 -9.25 0.96 6.28
N HIS A 31 -10.44 1.13 5.72
CA HIS A 31 -10.60 1.99 4.55
C HIS A 31 -10.12 3.43 4.81
N LEU A 32 -9.60 4.05 3.74
CA LEU A 32 -9.32 5.49 3.73
C LEU A 32 -10.65 6.26 3.86
N ARG A 33 -10.63 7.39 4.56
CA ARG A 33 -11.79 8.26 4.76
C ARG A 33 -11.40 9.73 4.63
N GLU A 34 -12.37 10.58 4.44
CA GLU A 34 -12.17 12.03 4.27
C GLU A 34 -11.37 12.65 5.44
N ALA A 35 -11.58 12.15 6.65
CA ALA A 35 -10.86 12.58 7.84
C ALA A 35 -9.34 12.33 7.75
N ASP A 36 -8.87 11.44 6.88
CA ASP A 36 -7.44 11.15 6.68
C ASP A 36 -6.75 12.16 5.74
N ILE A 37 -7.52 12.96 4.98
CA ILE A 37 -6.98 13.89 3.98
C ILE A 37 -5.90 14.83 4.53
N PRO A 38 -6.06 15.48 5.69
CA PRO A 38 -5.01 16.34 6.23
C PRO A 38 -3.69 15.60 6.47
N ASP A 39 -3.75 14.39 7.04
CA ASP A 39 -2.58 13.55 7.33
C ASP A 39 -1.93 13.01 6.05
N ILE A 40 -2.73 12.67 5.04
CA ILE A 40 -2.25 12.26 3.71
C ILE A 40 -1.49 13.41 3.06
N VAL A 41 -2.05 14.62 3.04
CA VAL A 41 -1.40 15.81 2.46
C VAL A 41 -0.10 16.12 3.17
N GLU A 42 -0.07 16.09 4.51
CA GLU A 42 1.14 16.29 5.30
C GLU A 42 2.21 15.22 4.94
N SER A 43 1.82 13.96 4.91
CA SER A 43 2.71 12.85 4.59
C SER A 43 3.25 12.94 3.17
N CYS A 44 2.40 13.24 2.19
CA CYS A 44 2.78 13.34 0.77
C CYS A 44 3.66 14.56 0.43
N ARG A 45 3.91 15.46 1.40
CA ARG A 45 4.87 16.57 1.30
C ARG A 45 6.20 16.31 2.00
N ASP A 46 6.31 15.19 2.70
CA ASP A 46 7.55 14.79 3.37
C ASP A 46 8.63 14.43 2.34
N GLU A 47 9.84 14.97 2.52
CA GLU A 47 10.94 14.82 1.57
C GLU A 47 11.38 13.36 1.39
N GLU A 48 11.37 12.55 2.45
CA GLU A 48 11.72 11.13 2.36
C GLU A 48 10.67 10.32 1.59
N ILE A 49 9.38 10.58 1.83
CA ILE A 49 8.30 9.95 1.05
C ILE A 49 8.41 10.37 -0.42
N LEU A 50 8.58 11.65 -0.68
CA LEU A 50 8.76 12.16 -2.02
C LEU A 50 9.99 11.57 -2.72
N ARG A 51 11.08 11.33 -2.02
CA ARG A 51 12.32 10.77 -2.57
C ARG A 51 12.14 9.35 -3.11
N PHE A 52 11.31 8.53 -2.46
CA PHE A 52 11.20 7.10 -2.73
C PHE A 52 9.85 6.65 -3.30
N THR A 53 9.00 7.61 -3.70
CA THR A 53 7.68 7.33 -4.26
C THR A 53 7.43 8.11 -5.55
N ARG A 54 6.33 7.77 -6.24
CA ARG A 54 5.84 8.49 -7.43
C ARG A 54 4.84 9.60 -7.08
N ILE A 55 4.65 9.92 -5.80
CA ILE A 55 3.73 10.97 -5.35
C ILE A 55 4.09 12.30 -6.01
N PRO A 56 3.14 13.03 -6.61
CA PRO A 56 3.39 14.31 -7.26
C PRO A 56 4.07 15.32 -6.33
N LEU A 57 4.96 16.15 -6.87
CA LEU A 57 5.47 17.31 -6.15
C LEU A 57 4.33 18.31 -5.90
N ASN A 58 4.42 19.08 -4.81
CA ASN A 58 3.40 20.08 -4.42
C ASN A 58 2.00 19.46 -4.18
N TYR A 59 1.95 18.28 -3.57
CA TYR A 59 0.74 17.54 -3.28
C TYR A 59 -0.28 18.40 -2.53
N THR A 60 -1.51 18.45 -3.01
CA THR A 60 -2.60 19.31 -2.53
C THR A 60 -3.73 18.50 -1.88
N ARG A 61 -4.68 19.20 -1.28
CA ARG A 61 -5.93 18.59 -0.80
C ARG A 61 -6.70 17.94 -1.96
N ALA A 62 -6.79 18.58 -3.11
CA ALA A 62 -7.48 18.02 -4.28
C ALA A 62 -6.85 16.72 -4.76
N ASP A 63 -5.50 16.59 -4.71
CA ASP A 63 -4.82 15.33 -5.03
C ASP A 63 -5.18 14.23 -4.02
N ALA A 64 -5.33 14.56 -2.74
CA ALA A 64 -5.74 13.60 -1.73
C ALA A 64 -7.21 13.19 -1.89
N GLU A 65 -8.10 14.10 -2.27
CA GLU A 65 -9.50 13.80 -2.60
C GLU A 65 -9.59 12.86 -3.80
N ASP A 66 -8.85 13.13 -4.88
CA ASP A 66 -8.77 12.23 -6.05
C ASP A 66 -8.17 10.87 -5.70
N TYR A 67 -7.15 10.85 -4.83
CA TYR A 67 -6.56 9.60 -4.33
C TYR A 67 -7.58 8.71 -3.61
N LEU A 68 -8.45 9.27 -2.77
CA LEU A 68 -9.52 8.53 -2.10
C LEU A 68 -10.51 7.95 -3.12
N LEU A 69 -11.00 8.79 -4.04
CA LEU A 69 -11.95 8.38 -5.08
C LEU A 69 -11.38 7.29 -6.01
N THR A 70 -10.13 7.48 -6.44
CA THR A 70 -9.42 6.52 -7.28
C THR A 70 -9.19 5.20 -6.53
N THR A 71 -8.84 5.25 -5.24
CA THR A 71 -8.71 4.07 -4.39
C THR A 71 -10.00 3.26 -4.34
N ALA A 72 -11.13 3.89 -4.07
CA ALA A 72 -12.41 3.21 -4.00
C ALA A 72 -12.77 2.52 -5.33
N ARG A 73 -12.56 3.20 -6.46
CA ARG A 73 -12.79 2.63 -7.80
C ARG A 73 -11.88 1.43 -8.09
N GLN A 74 -10.62 1.51 -7.73
CA GLN A 74 -9.66 0.43 -7.94
C GLN A 74 -9.95 -0.79 -7.06
N ILE A 75 -10.39 -0.59 -5.82
CA ILE A 75 -10.84 -1.69 -4.94
C ILE A 75 -12.08 -2.36 -5.53
N ALA A 76 -13.10 -1.58 -5.94
CA ALA A 76 -14.30 -2.10 -6.58
C ALA A 76 -14.00 -2.87 -7.88
N ALA A 77 -12.96 -2.46 -8.61
CA ALA A 77 -12.49 -3.14 -9.82
C ALA A 77 -11.59 -4.37 -9.53
N GLY A 78 -11.34 -4.72 -8.26
CA GLY A 78 -10.46 -5.84 -7.90
C GLY A 78 -8.99 -5.65 -8.26
N GLN A 79 -8.55 -4.40 -8.47
CA GLN A 79 -7.17 -4.08 -8.89
C GLN A 79 -6.23 -3.92 -7.72
N ILE A 80 -6.74 -3.43 -6.60
CA ILE A 80 -5.96 -3.21 -5.38
C ILE A 80 -6.75 -3.59 -4.13
N GLN A 81 -5.99 -3.82 -3.05
CA GLN A 81 -6.48 -3.71 -1.68
C GLN A 81 -5.63 -2.63 -0.99
N ARG A 82 -6.24 -1.63 -0.35
CA ARG A 82 -5.50 -0.50 0.26
C ARG A 82 -6.10 -0.07 1.57
N TRP A 83 -5.27 -0.01 2.59
CA TRP A 83 -5.68 0.37 3.94
C TRP A 83 -4.97 1.63 4.42
N ALA A 84 -5.70 2.48 5.15
CA ALA A 84 -5.13 3.39 6.11
C ALA A 84 -4.69 2.59 7.34
N ILE A 85 -3.51 2.86 7.85
CA ILE A 85 -3.00 2.30 9.10
C ILE A 85 -3.39 3.25 10.23
N ASP A 86 -4.29 2.80 11.10
CA ASP A 86 -4.75 3.56 12.26
C ASP A 86 -4.12 2.99 13.53
N ALA A 87 -3.37 3.81 14.24
CA ALA A 87 -2.76 3.48 15.52
C ALA A 87 -3.48 4.23 16.65
N SER A 88 -4.57 3.67 17.17
CA SER A 88 -5.39 4.27 18.23
C SER A 88 -5.89 5.67 17.88
N GLY A 89 -6.48 5.86 16.70
CA GLY A 89 -7.01 7.13 16.21
C GLY A 89 -5.98 8.04 15.56
N VAL A 90 -4.72 7.59 15.41
CA VAL A 90 -3.66 8.34 14.74
C VAL A 90 -3.36 7.69 13.39
N PHE A 91 -3.48 8.46 12.31
CA PHE A 91 -3.08 8.02 10.98
C PHE A 91 -1.57 7.75 10.95
N ALA A 92 -1.18 6.52 10.66
CA ALA A 92 0.21 6.06 10.68
C ALA A 92 0.81 5.84 9.28
N GLY A 93 0.00 5.95 8.23
CA GLY A 93 0.41 5.76 6.85
C GLY A 93 -0.60 4.93 6.05
N THR A 94 -0.17 4.45 4.89
CA THR A 94 -0.96 3.54 4.06
C THR A 94 -0.17 2.31 3.66
N ILE A 95 -0.88 1.21 3.43
CA ILE A 95 -0.33 -0.03 2.86
C ILE A 95 -1.30 -0.58 1.83
N GLU A 96 -0.76 -1.11 0.73
CA GLU A 96 -1.56 -1.66 -0.36
C GLU A 96 -0.97 -2.94 -0.95
N LEU A 97 -1.85 -3.73 -1.56
CA LEU A 97 -1.53 -4.80 -2.48
C LEU A 97 -2.07 -4.41 -3.87
N ARG A 98 -1.21 -4.25 -4.85
CA ARG A 98 -1.58 -4.13 -6.26
C ARG A 98 -1.69 -5.54 -6.81
N LEU A 99 -2.92 -5.93 -7.19
CA LEU A 99 -3.23 -7.29 -7.63
C LEU A 99 -2.86 -7.43 -9.10
N ALA A 100 -1.90 -8.29 -9.40
CA ALA A 100 -1.59 -8.66 -10.77
C ALA A 100 -2.67 -9.65 -11.26
N ASP A 101 -3.25 -9.38 -12.40
CA ASP A 101 -4.31 -10.20 -13.04
C ASP A 101 -5.59 -10.35 -12.17
N GLY A 102 -5.80 -9.45 -11.19
CA GLY A 102 -6.99 -9.41 -10.35
C GLY A 102 -8.22 -8.88 -11.10
N THR A 103 -9.38 -9.47 -10.81
CA THR A 103 -10.71 -8.99 -11.22
C THR A 103 -11.60 -8.85 -9.99
N PRO A 104 -12.79 -8.20 -10.09
CA PRO A 104 -13.73 -8.13 -8.97
C PRO A 104 -14.13 -9.51 -8.40
N GLU A 105 -14.10 -10.56 -9.25
CA GLU A 105 -14.49 -11.93 -8.90
C GLU A 105 -13.31 -12.80 -8.47
N SER A 106 -12.06 -12.37 -8.80
CA SER A 106 -10.85 -13.15 -8.51
C SER A 106 -9.64 -12.24 -8.26
N PRO A 107 -8.98 -12.34 -7.11
CA PRO A 107 -7.80 -11.51 -6.78
C PRO A 107 -6.55 -11.86 -7.61
N GLY A 108 -6.60 -12.85 -8.50
CA GLY A 108 -5.42 -13.38 -9.18
C GLY A 108 -4.55 -14.23 -8.25
N THR A 109 -3.27 -14.42 -8.60
CA THR A 109 -2.33 -15.26 -7.83
C THR A 109 -1.16 -14.48 -7.25
N ARG A 110 -0.96 -13.22 -7.68
CA ARG A 110 0.19 -12.40 -7.30
C ARG A 110 -0.21 -10.97 -7.00
N ALA A 111 0.52 -10.37 -6.08
CA ALA A 111 0.40 -8.94 -5.78
C ALA A 111 1.78 -8.30 -5.58
N GLU A 112 1.81 -6.98 -5.74
CA GLU A 112 2.96 -6.15 -5.38
C GLU A 112 2.60 -5.20 -4.23
N LEU A 113 3.49 -5.12 -3.25
CA LEU A 113 3.35 -4.25 -2.09
C LEU A 113 3.67 -2.80 -2.41
N GLY A 114 2.86 -1.88 -1.87
CA GLY A 114 3.17 -0.47 -1.77
C GLY A 114 2.85 0.03 -0.38
N TYR A 115 3.70 0.90 0.18
CA TYR A 115 3.42 1.53 1.48
C TYR A 115 4.26 2.78 1.72
N TYR A 116 3.76 3.63 2.59
CA TYR A 116 4.55 4.66 3.26
C TYR A 116 4.09 4.84 4.71
N ALA A 117 5.04 5.19 5.60
CA ALA A 117 4.75 5.54 6.97
C ALA A 117 4.68 7.07 7.11
N ALA A 118 3.60 7.58 7.73
CA ALA A 118 3.50 8.98 8.09
C ALA A 118 4.71 9.39 8.97
N PRO A 119 5.29 10.59 8.80
CA PRO A 119 6.50 11.00 9.53
C PRO A 119 6.39 10.80 11.04
N LYS A 120 5.26 11.16 11.63
CA LYS A 120 4.96 11.03 13.08
C LYS A 120 4.83 9.59 13.58
N ALA A 121 4.71 8.61 12.66
CA ALA A 121 4.53 7.19 12.97
C ALA A 121 5.81 6.35 12.77
N ARG A 122 6.88 6.93 12.24
CA ARG A 122 8.14 6.24 11.99
C ARG A 122 8.82 5.75 13.28
N GLY A 123 9.61 4.69 13.16
CA GLY A 123 10.39 4.13 14.27
C GLY A 123 9.59 3.35 15.31
N LYS A 124 8.26 3.27 15.20
CA LYS A 124 7.37 2.60 16.17
C LYS A 124 7.06 1.14 15.83
N GLY A 125 7.55 0.64 14.69
CA GLY A 125 7.31 -0.73 14.22
C GLY A 125 5.95 -0.94 13.56
N TYR A 126 5.12 0.08 13.45
CA TYR A 126 3.76 -0.02 12.91
C TYR A 126 3.73 -0.56 11.46
N MET A 127 4.63 -0.11 10.60
CA MET A 127 4.66 -0.60 9.22
C MET A 127 5.02 -2.08 9.12
N THR A 128 5.90 -2.60 9.98
CA THR A 128 6.22 -4.03 10.02
C THR A 128 5.01 -4.85 10.47
N GLU A 129 4.31 -4.41 11.52
CA GLU A 129 3.11 -5.05 12.04
C GLU A 129 1.97 -5.04 11.02
N ALA A 130 1.74 -3.89 10.35
CA ALA A 130 0.76 -3.76 9.28
C ALA A 130 1.09 -4.69 8.11
N LEU A 131 2.36 -4.75 7.70
CA LEU A 131 2.80 -5.62 6.60
C LEU A 131 2.58 -7.11 6.94
N GLN A 132 2.86 -7.53 8.17
CA GLN A 132 2.61 -8.90 8.60
C GLN A 132 1.12 -9.26 8.57
N ALA A 133 0.25 -8.35 9.00
CA ALA A 133 -1.21 -8.55 8.92
C ALA A 133 -1.70 -8.64 7.46
N VAL A 134 -1.19 -7.77 6.58
CA VAL A 134 -1.52 -7.78 5.15
C VAL A 134 -1.03 -9.06 4.46
N LEU A 135 0.18 -9.54 4.80
CA LEU A 135 0.69 -10.81 4.27
C LEU A 135 -0.14 -12.00 4.77
N GLY A 136 -0.57 -11.98 6.03
CA GLY A 136 -1.51 -12.97 6.57
C GLY A 136 -2.78 -13.05 5.73
N TYR A 137 -3.45 -11.92 5.51
CA TYR A 137 -4.65 -11.84 4.67
C TYR A 137 -4.38 -12.21 3.20
N ALA A 138 -3.24 -11.80 2.66
CA ALA A 138 -2.86 -12.10 1.28
C ALA A 138 -2.72 -13.60 1.01
N PHE A 139 -2.11 -14.35 1.94
CA PHE A 139 -1.83 -15.77 1.78
C PHE A 139 -2.91 -16.69 2.34
N ASP A 140 -3.82 -16.18 3.18
CA ASP A 140 -4.95 -16.97 3.70
C ASP A 140 -5.87 -17.39 2.54
N PRO A 141 -6.19 -18.70 2.40
CA PRO A 141 -7.16 -19.16 1.41
C PRO A 141 -8.57 -18.58 1.59
N LEU A 142 -8.94 -18.14 2.79
CA LEU A 142 -10.19 -17.43 3.09
C LEU A 142 -10.07 -15.90 2.89
N GLY A 143 -8.86 -15.41 2.71
CA GLY A 143 -8.56 -14.03 2.32
C GLY A 143 -8.39 -13.91 0.81
N LEU A 144 -7.23 -13.44 0.34
CA LEU A 144 -6.96 -13.33 -1.10
C LEU A 144 -6.44 -14.63 -1.72
N GLY A 145 -5.92 -15.56 -0.94
CA GLY A 145 -5.43 -16.85 -1.42
C GLY A 145 -4.25 -16.74 -2.40
N LEU A 146 -3.48 -15.66 -2.36
CA LEU A 146 -2.37 -15.43 -3.29
C LEU A 146 -1.27 -16.50 -3.14
N GLU A 147 -0.53 -16.71 -4.22
CA GLU A 147 0.63 -17.60 -4.24
C GLU A 147 1.92 -16.84 -3.93
N THR A 148 2.02 -15.58 -4.37
CA THR A 148 3.24 -14.78 -4.26
C THR A 148 2.91 -13.32 -4.00
N VAL A 149 3.66 -12.71 -3.09
CA VAL A 149 3.67 -11.25 -2.86
C VAL A 149 5.08 -10.72 -3.13
N ARG A 150 5.17 -9.71 -4.00
CA ARG A 150 6.40 -9.01 -4.34
C ARG A 150 6.57 -7.75 -3.51
N TRP A 151 7.75 -7.56 -2.95
CA TRP A 151 8.22 -6.29 -2.44
C TRP A 151 9.20 -5.66 -3.42
N THR A 152 9.03 -4.36 -3.70
CA THR A 152 9.94 -3.55 -4.52
C THR A 152 10.17 -2.21 -3.81
N ALA A 153 11.42 -1.76 -3.75
CA ALA A 153 11.79 -0.43 -3.27
C ALA A 153 12.88 0.18 -4.16
N LEU A 154 12.88 1.51 -4.32
CA LEU A 154 13.99 2.21 -4.96
C LEU A 154 15.29 1.94 -4.21
N ALA A 155 16.40 1.76 -4.91
CA ALA A 155 17.71 1.55 -4.33
C ALA A 155 18.08 2.72 -3.38
N GLY A 156 18.57 2.39 -2.18
CA GLY A 156 18.86 3.36 -1.12
C GLY A 156 17.69 3.62 -0.17
N ASN A 157 16.50 3.05 -0.40
CA ASN A 157 15.40 3.07 0.58
C ASN A 157 15.61 1.99 1.66
N GLU A 158 16.63 2.18 2.48
CA GLU A 158 16.97 1.23 3.55
C GLU A 158 15.85 1.07 4.59
N ALA A 159 15.03 2.10 4.78
CA ALA A 159 13.91 2.04 5.72
C ALA A 159 12.87 1.01 5.25
N SER A 160 12.52 1.04 3.96
CA SER A 160 11.63 0.05 3.34
C SER A 160 12.24 -1.36 3.38
N GLU A 161 13.53 -1.50 3.06
CA GLU A 161 14.22 -2.80 3.10
C GLU A 161 14.21 -3.39 4.52
N ARG A 162 14.48 -2.59 5.57
CA ARG A 162 14.40 -3.05 6.96
C ARG A 162 12.99 -3.54 7.35
N VAL A 163 11.94 -2.89 6.85
CA VAL A 163 10.55 -3.33 7.07
C VAL A 163 10.31 -4.69 6.40
N ALA A 164 10.71 -4.85 5.14
CA ALA A 164 10.54 -6.09 4.38
C ALA A 164 11.29 -7.26 5.06
N VAL A 165 12.55 -7.06 5.45
CA VAL A 165 13.36 -8.09 6.14
C VAL A 165 12.70 -8.50 7.46
N LYS A 166 12.23 -7.54 8.27
CA LYS A 166 11.53 -7.83 9.54
C LYS A 166 10.19 -8.55 9.33
N ALA A 167 9.54 -8.34 8.20
CA ALA A 167 8.33 -9.05 7.84
C ALA A 167 8.59 -10.44 7.24
N GLY A 168 9.87 -10.82 7.05
CA GLY A 168 10.27 -12.15 6.62
C GLY A 168 10.67 -12.28 5.15
N PHE A 169 10.76 -11.18 4.40
CA PHE A 169 11.31 -11.25 3.04
C PHE A 169 12.80 -11.58 3.06
N THR A 170 13.20 -12.51 2.20
CA THR A 170 14.58 -12.99 2.03
C THR A 170 14.97 -13.00 0.56
N GLY A 171 16.24 -13.23 0.26
CA GLY A 171 16.69 -13.33 -1.13
C GLY A 171 16.55 -12.00 -1.90
N ILE A 172 16.73 -10.87 -1.22
CA ILE A 172 16.65 -9.54 -1.84
C ILE A 172 17.74 -9.38 -2.90
N TYR A 173 17.35 -8.94 -4.11
CA TYR A 173 18.23 -8.76 -5.25
C TYR A 173 18.07 -7.38 -5.89
N ASP A 174 19.11 -6.94 -6.62
CA ASP A 174 19.06 -5.71 -7.41
C ASP A 174 18.38 -5.96 -8.76
N ASP A 175 17.58 -4.99 -9.20
CA ASP A 175 16.90 -5.01 -10.50
C ASP A 175 16.76 -3.58 -11.04
N ILE A 176 16.23 -3.45 -12.25
CA ILE A 176 15.94 -2.18 -12.92
C ILE A 176 14.46 -2.16 -13.28
N ASP A 177 13.76 -1.10 -12.89
CA ASP A 177 12.34 -0.95 -13.15
C ASP A 177 11.99 0.48 -13.60
N PRO A 178 11.46 0.66 -14.80
CA PRO A 178 11.03 1.98 -15.28
C PRO A 178 9.74 2.47 -14.58
N ASN A 179 9.05 1.59 -13.86
CA ASN A 179 7.75 1.91 -13.25
C ASN A 179 7.84 2.20 -11.74
N SER A 180 9.00 2.02 -11.10
CA SER A 180 9.12 2.17 -9.65
C SER A 180 9.43 3.60 -9.18
N GLY A 181 9.99 4.45 -10.03
CA GLY A 181 10.34 5.83 -9.69
C GLY A 181 9.53 6.86 -10.45
N ARG A 182 9.85 8.13 -10.22
CA ARG A 182 9.22 9.21 -10.97
C ARG A 182 9.65 9.21 -12.43
N PRO A 183 8.74 9.56 -13.36
CA PRO A 183 9.11 9.84 -14.74
C PRO A 183 10.03 11.08 -14.81
N ASP A 184 10.62 11.32 -15.97
CA ASP A 184 11.37 12.54 -16.27
C ASP A 184 10.43 13.77 -16.34
N GLU A 185 11.01 14.94 -16.59
CA GLU A 185 10.29 16.20 -16.73
C GLU A 185 9.27 16.23 -17.89
N ASN A 186 9.41 15.33 -18.87
CA ASN A 186 8.51 15.17 -20.00
C ASN A 186 7.48 14.06 -19.79
N GLY A 187 7.47 13.40 -18.61
CA GLY A 187 6.57 12.32 -18.27
C GLY A 187 7.00 10.94 -18.80
N HIS A 188 8.20 10.80 -19.35
CA HIS A 188 8.68 9.51 -19.84
C HIS A 188 9.19 8.63 -18.69
N PRO A 189 8.95 7.30 -18.74
CA PRO A 189 9.51 6.36 -17.78
C PRO A 189 11.04 6.43 -17.75
N VAL A 190 11.60 6.53 -16.55
CA VAL A 190 13.05 6.48 -16.31
C VAL A 190 13.40 5.16 -15.66
N GLN A 191 14.47 4.53 -16.11
CA GLN A 191 14.96 3.30 -15.49
C GLN A 191 15.53 3.59 -14.10
N HIS A 192 14.92 3.03 -13.08
CA HIS A 192 15.36 3.16 -11.69
C HIS A 192 15.96 1.85 -11.20
N ARG A 193 17.09 1.96 -10.47
CA ARG A 193 17.61 0.82 -9.72
C ARG A 193 16.68 0.55 -8.54
N VAL A 194 16.28 -0.70 -8.39
CA VAL A 194 15.40 -1.16 -7.33
C VAL A 194 16.00 -2.36 -6.59
N ARG A 195 15.51 -2.57 -5.38
CA ARG A 195 15.69 -3.79 -4.59
C ARG A 195 14.38 -4.56 -4.61
N ARG A 196 14.43 -5.86 -4.85
CA ARG A 196 13.24 -6.73 -4.93
C ARG A 196 13.39 -7.99 -4.11
N ALA A 197 12.27 -8.50 -3.64
CA ALA A 197 12.14 -9.85 -3.12
C ALA A 197 10.72 -10.35 -3.37
N ASP A 198 10.59 -11.65 -3.63
CA ASP A 198 9.32 -12.34 -3.70
C ASP A 198 9.15 -13.23 -2.46
N MET A 199 7.98 -13.23 -1.86
CA MET A 199 7.58 -14.14 -0.79
C MET A 199 6.47 -15.04 -1.31
N THR A 200 6.65 -16.34 -1.21
CA THR A 200 5.61 -17.33 -1.52
C THR A 200 4.79 -17.65 -0.28
N ARG A 201 3.57 -18.17 -0.48
CA ARG A 201 2.71 -18.70 0.60
C ARG A 201 3.45 -19.70 1.48
N ALA A 202 4.22 -20.61 0.88
CA ALA A 202 4.98 -21.63 1.61
C ALA A 202 6.07 -20.99 2.51
N GLN A 203 6.79 -19.98 2.00
CA GLN A 203 7.78 -19.26 2.80
C GLN A 203 7.12 -18.51 3.96
N PHE A 204 5.99 -17.84 3.73
CA PHE A 204 5.24 -17.15 4.78
C PHE A 204 4.77 -18.14 5.86
N ALA A 205 4.17 -19.28 5.47
CA ALA A 205 3.74 -20.30 6.41
C ALA A 205 4.87 -20.84 7.27
N ALA A 206 6.07 -20.98 6.71
CA ALA A 206 7.24 -21.45 7.45
C ALA A 206 7.73 -20.47 8.54
N LEU A 207 7.44 -19.16 8.43
CA LEU A 207 7.81 -18.16 9.46
C LEU A 207 7.01 -18.36 10.77
N TRP A 208 5.80 -18.95 10.69
CA TRP A 208 4.87 -19.09 11.80
C TRP A 208 4.66 -20.56 12.22
N ALA A 209 5.42 -21.50 11.63
CA ALA A 209 5.33 -22.93 11.94
C ALA A 209 6.12 -23.36 13.21
N ASN A 210 6.74 -22.41 13.91
CA ASN A 210 7.56 -22.68 15.12
C ASN A 210 6.94 -22.07 16.37
#